data_a7141637e3c1aadfe5b93eb058091b2f
#
_entry.id   a7141637e3c1aadfe5b93eb058091b2f
#
_cell.length_a   1.000
_cell.length_b   1.000
_cell.length_c   1.000
_cell.angle_alpha   90.00
_cell.angle_beta   90.00
_cell.angle_gamma   90.00
#
_symmetry.space_group_name_H-M   'P 1'
#
loop_
_entity.id
_entity.type
_entity.pdbx_description
1 polymer ?
#
loop_
_entity_poly.entity_id
_entity_poly.type
_entity_poly.pdbx_seq_one_letter_code
_entity_poly.pdbx_strand_id
1 'polypeptide(L)' 'MNFDERIFLAGGHGMVGSAIKKTLIKNGFGNINLGGTIFSPTRNQLNLLNYKDIEEWFKVNRPTVVIIAAARVGGILAN' A
#
# COMPACT_ATOMS: atom_id res chain seq x y z
N MET A 1 14.42 4.46 -2.55
CA MET A 1 13.47 4.83 -1.47
C MET A 1 14.22 5.03 -0.17
N ASN A 2 13.76 5.95 0.62
CA ASN A 2 14.32 6.20 1.95
C ASN A 2 13.59 5.37 2.99
N PHE A 3 14.24 5.12 4.12
CA PHE A 3 13.62 4.30 5.17
C PHE A 3 12.47 4.99 5.91
N ASP A 4 12.34 6.30 5.76
CA ASP A 4 11.24 7.06 6.35
C ASP A 4 10.03 7.16 5.43
N GLU A 5 10.01 6.47 4.32
CA GLU A 5 8.87 6.51 3.40
C GLU A 5 7.61 5.97 4.05
N ARG A 6 6.50 6.57 3.69
CA ARG A 6 5.16 6.16 4.11
C ARG A 6 4.56 5.43 2.92
N ILE A 7 4.61 4.11 2.97
CA ILE A 7 4.26 3.27 1.82
C ILE A 7 2.81 2.81 1.89
N PHE A 8 2.04 3.11 0.85
CA PHE A 8 0.70 2.58 0.70
C PHE A 8 0.77 1.36 -0.18
N LEU A 9 0.41 0.21 0.35
CA LEU A 9 0.46 -1.06 -0.38
C LEU A 9 -0.96 -1.58 -0.55
N ALA A 10 -1.52 -1.40 -1.72
CA ALA A 10 -2.84 -1.92 -2.06
C ALA A 10 -2.71 -3.41 -2.38
N GLY A 11 -3.56 -4.21 -1.76
CA GLY A 11 -3.50 -5.65 -1.93
C GLY A 11 -2.49 -6.33 -1.02
N GLY A 12 -2.12 -5.68 0.08
CA GLY A 12 -1.12 -6.22 1.01
C GLY A 12 -1.51 -7.52 1.67
N HIS A 13 -2.78 -7.90 1.60
CA HIS A 13 -3.26 -9.14 2.20
C HIS A 13 -3.34 -10.30 1.20
N GLY A 14 -3.12 -10.05 -0.08
CA GLY A 14 -3.07 -11.09 -1.09
C GLY A 14 -1.69 -11.76 -1.13
N MET A 15 -1.56 -12.77 -1.98
CA MET A 15 -0.33 -13.54 -2.08
C MET A 15 0.87 -12.67 -2.46
N VAL A 16 0.73 -11.90 -3.54
CA VAL A 16 1.82 -11.04 -4.03
C VAL A 16 2.07 -9.90 -3.06
N GLY A 17 1.00 -9.27 -2.59
CA GLY A 17 1.12 -8.14 -1.67
C GLY A 17 1.77 -8.53 -0.35
N SER A 18 1.45 -9.71 0.18
CA SER A 18 2.07 -10.21 1.40
C SER A 18 3.56 -10.44 1.21
N ALA A 19 3.96 -10.98 0.07
CA ALA A 19 5.36 -11.19 -0.25
C ALA A 19 6.12 -9.87 -0.37
N ILE A 20 5.51 -8.88 -1.01
CA ILE A 20 6.09 -7.55 -1.13
C ILE A 20 6.26 -6.93 0.25
N LYS A 21 5.25 -7.02 1.09
CA LYS A 21 5.30 -6.47 2.44
C LYS A 21 6.42 -7.08 3.26
N LYS A 22 6.54 -8.41 3.23
CA LYS A 22 7.61 -9.09 3.95
C LYS A 22 8.98 -8.65 3.46
N THR A 23 9.14 -8.52 2.15
CA THR A 23 10.40 -8.09 1.57
C THR A 23 10.75 -6.67 2.00
N LEU A 24 9.78 -5.77 1.99
CA LEU A 24 9.98 -4.39 2.42
C LEU A 24 10.44 -4.33 3.88
N ILE A 25 9.73 -5.05 4.75
CA ILE A 25 10.06 -5.07 6.17
C ILE A 25 11.45 -5.66 6.41
N LYS A 26 11.77 -6.74 5.71
CA LYS A 26 13.07 -7.38 5.83
C LYS A 26 14.21 -6.44 5.44
N ASN A 27 13.95 -5.52 4.52
CA ASN A 27 14.95 -4.56 4.05
C ASN A 27 14.92 -3.23 4.79
N GLY A 28 14.18 -3.13 5.90
CA GLY A 28 14.20 -1.97 6.78
C GLY A 28 13.10 -0.94 6.54
N PHE A 29 12.24 -1.17 5.55
CA PHE A 29 11.13 -0.25 5.29
C PHE A 29 9.98 -0.52 6.26
N GLY A 30 9.18 0.49 6.55
CA GLY A 30 8.08 0.35 7.47
C GLY A 30 8.49 0.31 8.94
N ASN A 31 9.75 0.58 9.23
CA ASN A 31 10.26 0.59 10.59
C ASN A 31 9.94 1.93 11.23
N ILE A 32 9.07 1.91 12.22
CA ILE A 32 8.62 3.13 12.87
C ILE A 32 9.75 3.89 13.57
N ASN A 33 10.78 3.18 14.01
CA ASN A 33 11.94 3.81 14.63
C ASN A 33 12.76 4.62 13.64
N LEU A 34 12.61 4.32 12.35
CA LEU A 34 13.26 5.07 11.27
C LEU A 34 12.30 6.05 10.60
N GLY A 35 11.12 6.22 11.17
CA GLY A 35 10.11 7.12 10.63
C GLY A 35 9.29 6.53 9.49
N GLY A 36 9.43 5.24 9.22
CA GLY A 36 8.73 4.60 8.13
C GLY A 36 7.39 3.99 8.54
N THR A 37 6.54 3.76 7.57
CA THR A 37 5.24 3.13 7.79
C THR A 37 4.81 2.39 6.53
N ILE A 38 4.14 1.26 6.69
CA ILE A 38 3.49 0.57 5.58
C ILE A 38 2.00 0.49 5.89
N PHE A 39 1.20 1.09 5.02
CA PHE A 39 -0.26 1.06 5.13
C PHE A 39 -0.80 -0.03 4.20
N SER A 40 -1.53 -0.98 4.75
CA SER A 40 -2.18 -2.05 3.95
C SER A 40 -3.65 -2.16 4.38
N PRO A 41 -4.45 -1.15 4.12
CA PRO A 41 -5.85 -1.19 4.57
C PRO A 41 -6.62 -2.30 3.86
N THR A 42 -7.54 -2.92 4.60
CA THR A 42 -8.44 -3.90 4.01
C THR A 42 -9.50 -3.18 3.19
N ARG A 43 -10.27 -3.94 2.40
CA ARG A 43 -11.36 -3.37 1.63
C ARG A 43 -12.38 -2.67 2.53
N ASN A 44 -12.61 -3.20 3.73
CA ASN A 44 -13.54 -2.57 4.66
C ASN A 44 -13.00 -1.28 5.24
N GLN A 45 -11.68 -1.15 5.33
CA GLN A 45 -11.05 0.06 5.83
C GLN A 45 -10.93 1.13 4.76
N LEU A 46 -10.71 0.71 3.52
CA LEU A 46 -10.60 1.63 2.40
C LEU A 46 -11.08 0.95 1.13
N ASN A 47 -12.19 1.43 0.60
CA ASN A 47 -12.74 0.92 -0.64
C ASN A 47 -12.06 1.62 -1.81
N LEU A 48 -11.23 0.88 -2.54
CA LEU A 48 -10.48 1.44 -3.66
C LEU A 48 -11.35 1.81 -4.86
N LEU A 49 -12.63 1.45 -4.84
CA LEU A 49 -13.55 1.84 -5.88
C LEU A 49 -14.25 3.16 -5.57
N ASN A 50 -14.04 3.70 -4.39
CA ASN A 50 -14.65 4.94 -3.98
C ASN A 50 -13.63 6.06 -3.99
N TYR A 51 -13.70 6.91 -5.01
CA TYR A 51 -12.74 7.99 -5.22
C TYR A 51 -12.64 8.93 -4.02
N LYS A 52 -13.79 9.28 -3.46
CA LYS A 52 -13.84 10.23 -2.35
C LYS A 52 -13.16 9.68 -1.11
N ASP A 53 -13.36 8.39 -0.82
CA ASP A 53 -12.73 7.73 0.31
C ASP A 53 -11.21 7.69 0.13
N ILE A 54 -10.74 7.40 -1.09
CA ILE A 54 -9.32 7.40 -1.41
C ILE A 54 -8.73 8.78 -1.20
N GLU A 55 -9.40 9.80 -1.70
CA GLU A 55 -8.92 11.18 -1.58
C GLU A 55 -8.77 11.58 -0.11
N GLU A 56 -9.78 11.29 0.70
CA GLU A 56 -9.74 11.62 2.12
C GLU A 56 -8.66 10.83 2.86
N TRP A 57 -8.54 9.55 2.53
CA TRP A 57 -7.54 8.70 3.16
C TRP A 57 -6.13 9.21 2.86
N PHE A 58 -5.88 9.60 1.62
CA PHE A 58 -4.56 10.12 1.22
C PHE A 58 -4.27 11.46 1.87
N LYS A 59 -5.27 12.32 2.05
CA LYS A 59 -5.09 13.59 2.73
C LYS A 59 -4.68 13.40 4.19
N VAL A 60 -5.24 12.39 4.84
CA VAL A 60 -4.97 12.14 6.25
C VAL A 60 -3.64 11.44 6.43
N ASN A 61 -3.39 10.42 5.63
CA ASN A 61 -2.24 9.53 5.85
C ASN A 61 -1.00 9.92 5.06
N ARG A 62 -1.14 10.68 4.01
CA ARG A 62 -0.06 11.26 3.21
C ARG A 62 1.04 10.26 2.84
N PRO A 63 0.71 9.22 2.09
CA PRO A 63 1.73 8.28 1.66
C PRO A 63 2.71 8.94 0.70
N THR A 64 3.95 8.50 0.73
CA THR A 64 5.00 9.01 -0.16
C THR A 64 5.32 8.03 -1.28
N VAL A 65 4.93 6.77 -1.12
CA VAL A 65 5.11 5.72 -2.12
C VAL A 65 3.81 4.92 -2.22
N VAL A 66 3.40 4.61 -3.44
CA VAL A 66 2.20 3.81 -3.68
C VAL A 66 2.58 2.57 -4.46
N ILE A 67 2.25 1.40 -3.93
CA ILE A 67 2.48 0.11 -4.60
C ILE A 67 1.13 -0.58 -4.76
N ILE A 68 0.79 -0.94 -5.98
CA ILE A 68 -0.47 -1.61 -6.27
C ILE A 68 -0.20 -3.08 -6.56
N ALA A 69 -0.55 -3.94 -5.61
CA ALA A 69 -0.45 -5.38 -5.76
C ALA A 69 -1.82 -6.04 -5.85
N ALA A 70 -2.87 -5.22 -5.86
CA ALA A 70 -4.23 -5.71 -5.84
C ALA A 70 -4.76 -6.03 -7.19
N ALA A 71 -3.98 -6.15 -8.16
CA ALA A 71 -4.44 -6.22 -9.48
C ALA A 71 -5.23 -7.45 -9.74
N ARG A 72 -6.47 -7.28 -9.79
CA ARG A 72 -7.30 -8.22 -10.39
C ARG A 72 -7.17 -7.94 -11.80
N VAL A 73 -6.33 -8.61 -12.35
CA VAL A 73 -6.00 -8.23 -13.60
C VAL A 73 -6.89 -8.71 -14.62
N GLY A 74 -7.89 -9.03 -14.36
CA GLY A 74 -8.73 -9.39 -15.44
C GLY A 74 -8.45 -8.41 -16.50
N GLY A 75 -8.24 -8.49 -17.16
CA GLY A 75 -8.08 -7.62 -17.93
C GLY A 75 -7.42 -6.40 -18.04
N ILE A 76 -7.15 -6.18 -17.98
CA ILE A 76 -6.61 -5.28 -18.18
C ILE A 76 -5.84 -4.93 -18.64
N LEU A 77 -5.91 -5.68 -18.84
CA LEU A 77 -5.33 -5.33 -19.12
C LEU A 77 -4.94 -5.07 -19.55
N ALA A 78 -5.27 -5.45 -19.70
CA ALA A 78 -5.00 -5.21 -19.98
C ALA A 78 -4.61 -4.61 -20.45
N ASN A 79 -4.74 -4.81 -20.68
CA ASN A 79 -4.28 -4.24 -20.94
C ASN A 79 -4.00 -4.00 -21.23
#